data_3cc33cfc716362e43a45cc6a54d47c9e
#
_entry.id   3cc33cfc716362e43a45cc6a54d47c9e
#
_cell.length_a   1.000
_cell.length_b   1.000
_cell.length_c   1.000
_cell.angle_alpha   90.00
_cell.angle_beta   90.00
_cell.angle_gamma   90.00
#
_symmetry.space_group_name_H-M   'P 1'
#
loop_
_entity.id
_entity.type
_entity.pdbx_description
1 polymer ?
#
loop_
_entity_poly.entity_id
_entity_poly.type
_entity_poly.pdbx_seq_one_letter_code
_entity_poly.pdbx_strand_id
1 'polypeptide(L)'
;MAIKGEVVRYWNVFKRIIVISLTLLAVIGAHAQYDPVFSHYWLMETSYNPAAAGKGNKLNAVGAYSMGFTGYEGSPKTFYVSADLPLYLLRQYHGVGASMLNDQIGAFTHQRLSAQYAFRKSLFGGMVSAGLQLGLVMEKFDGTKIDLEDSSDPAIELFSALATRGDGVAHI
;
A
#
# COMPACT_ATOMS: atom_id res chain seq x y z
N MET A 1 10.47 39.43 -34.54
CA MET A 1 11.54 39.24 -33.51
C MET A 1 10.99 38.85 -32.14
N ALA A 2 9.72 39.06 -31.84
CA ALA A 2 9.08 38.74 -30.55
C ALA A 2 8.83 37.23 -30.28
N ILE A 3 8.54 36.43 -31.29
CA ILE A 3 8.17 35.01 -31.14
C ILE A 3 9.29 34.13 -30.57
N LYS A 4 10.57 34.43 -30.88
CA LYS A 4 11.73 33.69 -30.34
C LYS A 4 11.88 33.84 -28.82
N GLY A 5 11.55 34.99 -28.26
CA GLY A 5 11.68 35.22 -26.81
C GLY A 5 10.62 34.48 -25.99
N GLU A 6 9.40 34.32 -26.51
CA GLU A 6 8.34 33.58 -25.85
C GLU A 6 8.64 32.07 -25.82
N VAL A 7 9.07 31.49 -26.93
CA VAL A 7 9.41 30.07 -27.03
C VAL A 7 10.53 29.70 -26.04
N VAL A 8 11.57 30.55 -25.91
CA VAL A 8 12.66 30.35 -24.94
C VAL A 8 12.14 30.41 -23.48
N ARG A 9 11.17 31.29 -23.22
CA ARG A 9 10.56 31.41 -21.87
C ARG A 9 9.75 30.17 -21.49
N TYR A 10 8.91 29.66 -22.42
CA TYR A 10 8.17 28.42 -22.20
C TYR A 10 9.10 27.21 -22.05
N TRP A 11 10.17 27.14 -22.81
CA TRP A 11 11.17 26.10 -22.70
C TRP A 11 11.90 26.09 -21.35
N ASN A 12 12.21 27.26 -20.80
CA ASN A 12 12.84 27.37 -19.48
C ASN A 12 11.86 27.03 -18.34
N VAL A 13 10.59 27.41 -18.47
CA VAL A 13 9.55 27.02 -17.50
C VAL A 13 9.34 25.50 -17.54
N PHE A 14 9.27 24.89 -18.72
CA PHE A 14 9.14 23.45 -18.89
C PHE A 14 10.33 22.69 -18.27
N LYS A 15 11.56 23.14 -18.51
CA LYS A 15 12.76 22.56 -17.87
C LYS A 15 12.69 22.66 -16.34
N ARG A 16 12.28 23.80 -15.79
CA ARG A 16 12.13 23.96 -14.33
C ARG A 16 11.09 23.00 -13.75
N ILE A 17 9.96 22.86 -14.42
CA ILE A 17 8.91 21.91 -14.00
C ILE A 17 9.45 20.47 -14.01
N ILE A 18 10.19 20.07 -15.06
CA ILE A 18 10.81 18.73 -15.13
C ILE A 18 11.82 18.55 -13.99
N VAL A 19 12.69 19.51 -13.73
CA VAL A 19 13.70 19.41 -12.67
C VAL A 19 13.01 19.31 -11.31
N ILE A 20 12.01 20.15 -11.03
CA ILE A 20 11.24 20.09 -9.76
C ILE A 20 10.53 18.74 -9.63
N SER A 21 9.94 18.23 -10.70
CA SER A 21 9.28 16.93 -10.70
C SER A 21 10.24 15.78 -10.45
N LEU A 22 11.42 15.80 -11.07
CA LEU A 22 12.49 14.80 -10.82
C LEU A 22 13.01 14.89 -9.38
N THR A 23 13.17 16.10 -8.83
CA THR A 23 13.66 16.31 -7.46
C THR A 23 12.64 15.81 -6.44
N LEU A 24 11.35 16.06 -6.67
CA LEU A 24 10.26 15.53 -5.84
C LEU A 24 10.20 13.99 -5.86
N LEU A 25 10.44 13.38 -7.02
CA LEU A 25 10.52 11.91 -7.13
C LEU A 25 11.74 11.32 -6.39
N ALA A 26 12.86 12.03 -6.35
CA ALA A 26 14.08 11.58 -5.69
C ALA A 26 13.99 11.65 -4.14
N VAL A 27 13.10 12.48 -3.59
CA VAL A 27 12.91 12.65 -2.14
C VAL A 27 12.02 11.55 -1.54
N ILE A 28 11.27 10.82 -2.36
CA ILE A 28 10.46 9.69 -1.90
C ILE A 28 11.42 8.55 -1.58
N GLY A 29 11.80 8.42 -0.31
CA GLY A 29 12.58 7.30 0.18
C GLY A 29 11.85 5.98 -0.14
N ALA A 30 12.47 5.14 -0.96
CA ALA A 30 11.93 3.82 -1.25
C ALA A 30 12.13 2.95 -0.01
N HIS A 31 11.08 2.76 0.77
CA HIS A 31 11.04 1.75 1.81
C HIS A 31 10.59 0.43 1.17
N ALA A 32 11.44 -0.60 1.26
CA ALA A 32 11.06 -1.95 0.86
C ALA A 32 10.06 -2.47 1.91
N GLN A 33 8.78 -2.49 1.56
CA GLN A 33 7.73 -3.09 2.38
C GLN A 33 7.55 -4.54 1.93
N TYR A 34 7.46 -5.44 2.89
CA TYR A 34 7.05 -6.82 2.64
C TYR A 34 5.54 -6.81 2.32
N ASP A 35 5.18 -7.31 1.15
CA ASP A 35 3.80 -7.51 0.74
C ASP A 35 3.56 -9.03 0.58
N PRO A 36 2.56 -9.61 1.26
CA PRO A 36 2.25 -11.02 1.12
C PRO A 36 1.85 -11.36 -0.32
N VAL A 37 2.40 -12.45 -0.83
CA VAL A 37 2.15 -12.90 -2.20
C VAL A 37 0.92 -13.80 -2.22
N PHE A 38 -0.08 -13.42 -3.01
CA PHE A 38 -1.27 -14.23 -3.27
C PHE A 38 -1.20 -14.90 -4.63
N SER A 39 -1.63 -16.15 -4.72
CA SER A 39 -1.63 -16.91 -5.97
C SER A 39 -2.52 -16.29 -7.06
N HIS A 40 -3.57 -15.56 -6.67
CA HIS A 40 -4.53 -14.91 -7.56
C HIS A 40 -4.39 -13.38 -7.52
N TYR A 41 -3.17 -12.86 -7.60
CA TYR A 41 -2.85 -11.45 -7.48
C TYR A 41 -3.63 -10.55 -8.46
N TRP A 42 -4.01 -11.07 -9.64
CA TRP A 42 -4.78 -10.31 -10.65
C TRP A 42 -6.18 -9.91 -10.18
N LEU A 43 -6.78 -10.63 -9.24
CA LEU A 43 -8.06 -10.27 -8.62
C LEU A 43 -7.90 -9.11 -7.63
N MET A 44 -6.68 -8.87 -7.17
CA MET A 44 -6.35 -7.89 -6.13
C MET A 44 -5.58 -6.70 -6.72
N GLU A 45 -5.86 -6.34 -7.98
CA GLU A 45 -5.13 -5.29 -8.70
C GLU A 45 -5.06 -3.98 -7.92
N THR A 46 -6.14 -3.63 -7.19
CA THR A 46 -6.20 -2.41 -6.36
C THR A 46 -5.26 -2.40 -5.16
N SER A 47 -4.73 -3.57 -4.73
CA SER A 47 -3.81 -3.64 -3.59
C SER A 47 -2.45 -3.02 -3.89
N TYR A 48 -1.99 -3.15 -5.14
CA TYR A 48 -0.68 -2.67 -5.60
C TYR A 48 -0.77 -1.56 -6.66
N ASN A 49 -1.96 -1.34 -7.23
CA ASN A 49 -2.16 -0.30 -8.24
C ASN A 49 -3.45 0.49 -7.94
N PRO A 50 -3.36 1.63 -7.26
CA PRO A 50 -4.53 2.44 -6.93
C PRO A 50 -5.25 2.98 -8.18
N ALA A 51 -4.58 3.11 -9.33
CA ALA A 51 -5.20 3.52 -10.58
C ALA A 51 -6.18 2.49 -11.14
N ALA A 52 -6.16 1.26 -10.61
CA ALA A 52 -7.09 0.20 -10.97
C ALA A 52 -8.45 0.32 -10.24
N ALA A 53 -8.54 1.11 -9.17
CA ALA A 53 -9.79 1.27 -8.41
C ALA A 53 -10.94 1.70 -9.32
N GLY A 54 -12.09 1.00 -9.26
CA GLY A 54 -13.25 1.22 -10.12
C GLY A 54 -12.99 0.96 -11.61
N LYS A 55 -12.00 0.17 -12.01
CA LYS A 55 -11.69 -0.17 -13.42
C LYS A 55 -12.86 -0.90 -14.10
N GLY A 56 -13.60 -1.69 -13.35
CA GLY A 56 -14.84 -2.31 -13.82
C GLY A 56 -16.01 -1.32 -13.85
N ASN A 57 -17.10 -1.72 -14.54
CA ASN A 57 -18.34 -0.94 -14.55
C ASN A 57 -19.27 -1.30 -13.38
N LYS A 58 -18.76 -2.02 -12.38
CA LYS A 58 -19.53 -2.57 -11.26
C LYS A 58 -18.72 -2.44 -9.97
N LEU A 59 -19.42 -2.53 -8.84
CA LEU A 59 -18.77 -2.80 -7.57
C LEU A 59 -17.98 -4.10 -7.68
N ASN A 60 -16.70 -4.03 -7.37
CA ASN A 60 -15.82 -5.17 -7.25
C ASN A 60 -15.49 -5.36 -5.76
N ALA A 61 -15.65 -6.58 -5.25
CA ALA A 61 -15.28 -6.92 -3.88
C ALA A 61 -14.49 -8.24 -3.91
N VAL A 62 -13.36 -8.25 -3.25
CA VAL A 62 -12.44 -9.38 -3.19
C VAL A 62 -12.13 -9.70 -1.73
N GLY A 63 -12.23 -10.98 -1.37
CA GLY A 63 -11.75 -11.50 -0.11
C GLY A 63 -10.77 -12.63 -0.38
N ALA A 64 -9.64 -12.65 0.34
CA ALA A 64 -8.65 -13.70 0.26
C ALA A 64 -8.17 -14.09 1.66
N TYR A 65 -7.95 -15.36 1.85
CA TYR A 65 -7.37 -15.92 3.05
C TYR A 65 -6.28 -16.92 2.67
N SER A 66 -5.13 -16.78 3.28
CA SER A 66 -4.00 -17.67 3.09
C SER A 66 -3.52 -18.22 4.43
N MET A 67 -3.25 -19.51 4.47
CA MET A 67 -2.57 -20.19 5.57
C MET A 67 -1.35 -20.90 5.02
N GLY A 68 -0.18 -20.54 5.51
CA GLY A 68 1.06 -21.24 5.20
C GLY A 68 1.39 -22.29 6.27
N PHE A 69 2.00 -23.40 5.87
CA PHE A 69 2.60 -24.39 6.78
C PHE A 69 1.66 -24.86 7.91
N THR A 70 0.49 -25.36 7.57
CA THR A 70 -0.47 -25.90 8.55
C THR A 70 0.15 -27.04 9.36
N GLY A 71 0.07 -26.94 10.69
CA GLY A 71 0.61 -27.94 11.62
C GLY A 71 1.75 -27.44 12.50
N TYR A 72 2.22 -26.21 12.33
CA TYR A 72 3.20 -25.56 13.21
C TYR A 72 2.58 -24.42 13.97
N GLU A 73 2.95 -24.24 15.24
CA GLU A 73 2.60 -23.04 15.99
C GLU A 73 3.24 -21.83 15.36
N GLY A 74 2.48 -20.70 15.27
CA GLY A 74 2.96 -19.49 14.61
C GLY A 74 2.90 -19.50 13.08
N SER A 75 2.20 -20.46 12.46
CA SER A 75 2.02 -20.52 11.00
C SER A 75 1.53 -19.17 10.44
N PRO A 76 2.10 -18.71 9.31
CA PRO A 76 1.64 -17.50 8.64
C PRO A 76 0.16 -17.56 8.28
N LYS A 77 -0.59 -16.52 8.65
CA LYS A 77 -2.01 -16.37 8.33
C LYS A 77 -2.25 -14.99 7.78
N THR A 78 -2.68 -14.91 6.54
CA THR A 78 -2.96 -13.66 5.87
C THR A 78 -4.44 -13.56 5.52
N PHE A 79 -5.07 -12.48 5.91
CA PHE A 79 -6.43 -12.12 5.53
C PHE A 79 -6.40 -10.80 4.75
N TYR A 80 -7.04 -10.79 3.59
CA TYR A 80 -7.19 -9.60 2.75
C TYR A 80 -8.64 -9.43 2.34
N VAL A 81 -9.11 -8.19 2.40
CA VAL A 81 -10.41 -7.80 1.86
C VAL A 81 -10.26 -6.45 1.17
N SER A 82 -10.90 -6.30 0.02
CA SER A 82 -11.00 -5.03 -0.68
C SER A 82 -12.35 -4.87 -1.34
N ALA A 83 -12.74 -3.62 -1.53
CA ALA A 83 -13.88 -3.27 -2.35
C ALA A 83 -13.57 -1.97 -3.11
N ASP A 84 -13.95 -1.93 -4.38
CA ASP A 84 -13.82 -0.75 -5.21
C ASP A 84 -15.04 -0.58 -6.12
N LEU A 85 -15.33 0.66 -6.46
CA LEU A 85 -16.48 1.01 -7.30
C LEU A 85 -16.15 2.17 -8.24
N PRO A 86 -16.71 2.16 -9.46
CA PRO A 86 -16.63 3.27 -10.37
C PRO A 86 -17.63 4.36 -9.98
N LEU A 87 -17.23 5.60 -10.15
CA LEU A 87 -18.09 6.78 -10.00
C LEU A 87 -18.01 7.61 -11.28
N TYR A 88 -19.12 8.17 -11.70
CA TYR A 88 -19.18 9.11 -12.79
C TYR A 88 -19.58 10.49 -12.26
N LEU A 89 -18.59 11.38 -12.15
CA LEU A 89 -18.74 12.72 -11.59
C LEU A 89 -18.11 13.75 -12.53
N LEU A 90 -18.72 14.93 -12.64
CA LEU A 90 -18.20 16.04 -13.45
C LEU A 90 -17.88 15.63 -14.91
N ARG A 91 -18.65 14.71 -15.49
CA ARG A 91 -18.48 14.17 -16.84
C ARG A 91 -17.15 13.40 -17.03
N GLN A 92 -16.58 12.90 -15.94
CA GLN A 92 -15.36 12.11 -15.94
C GLN A 92 -15.57 10.83 -15.12
N TYR A 93 -14.76 9.81 -15.41
CA TYR A 93 -14.75 8.55 -14.68
C TYR A 93 -13.78 8.64 -13.51
N HIS A 94 -14.25 8.23 -12.36
CA HIS A 94 -13.50 8.13 -11.12
C HIS A 94 -13.63 6.72 -10.58
N GLY A 95 -12.68 6.31 -9.78
CA GLY A 95 -12.75 5.07 -8.99
C GLY A 95 -12.45 5.38 -7.54
N VAL A 96 -13.17 4.76 -6.64
CA VAL A 96 -12.87 4.78 -5.21
C VAL A 96 -12.82 3.36 -4.69
N GLY A 97 -11.93 3.10 -3.75
CA GLY A 97 -11.78 1.79 -3.16
C GLY A 97 -11.24 1.88 -1.74
N ALA A 98 -11.40 0.79 -1.02
CA ALA A 98 -10.80 0.57 0.28
C ALA A 98 -10.32 -0.87 0.37
N SER A 99 -9.25 -1.09 1.13
CA SER A 99 -8.72 -2.43 1.38
C SER A 99 -8.17 -2.56 2.79
N MET A 100 -8.23 -3.76 3.32
CA MET A 100 -7.67 -4.15 4.60
C MET A 100 -6.86 -5.42 4.40
N LEU A 101 -5.64 -5.40 4.90
CA LEU A 101 -4.75 -6.54 5.01
C LEU A 101 -4.46 -6.79 6.49
N ASN A 102 -4.52 -8.04 6.90
CA ASN A 102 -4.03 -8.49 8.21
C ASN A 102 -3.14 -9.71 7.97
N ASP A 103 -1.86 -9.54 8.26
CA ASP A 103 -0.86 -10.58 8.10
C ASP A 103 -0.24 -10.92 9.46
N GLN A 104 -0.30 -12.18 9.84
CA GLN A 104 0.22 -12.68 11.10
C GLN A 104 1.29 -13.73 10.80
N ILE A 105 2.51 -13.48 11.27
CA ILE A 105 3.66 -14.36 11.10
C ILE A 105 4.32 -14.55 12.47
N GLY A 106 4.10 -15.71 13.09
CA GLY A 106 4.60 -15.97 14.43
C GLY A 106 4.07 -14.96 15.45
N ALA A 107 4.97 -14.23 16.10
CA ALA A 107 4.68 -13.19 17.08
C ALA A 107 4.36 -11.81 16.46
N PHE A 108 4.57 -11.65 15.15
CA PHE A 108 4.34 -10.37 14.47
C PHE A 108 2.97 -10.35 13.81
N THR A 109 2.26 -9.23 13.98
CA THR A 109 1.00 -8.95 13.27
C THR A 109 1.15 -7.62 12.55
N HIS A 110 1.03 -7.67 11.22
CA HIS A 110 1.06 -6.52 10.34
C HIS A 110 -0.35 -6.25 9.82
N GLN A 111 -0.88 -5.08 10.10
CA GLN A 111 -2.20 -4.64 9.63
C GLN A 111 -2.05 -3.42 8.74
N ARG A 112 -2.69 -3.45 7.58
CA ARG A 112 -2.73 -2.30 6.66
C ARG A 112 -4.18 -2.00 6.28
N LEU A 113 -4.60 -0.77 6.50
CA LEU A 113 -5.86 -0.22 6.04
C LEU A 113 -5.58 0.84 4.99
N SER A 114 -6.18 0.75 3.81
CA SER A 114 -5.91 1.68 2.71
C SER A 114 -7.19 2.16 2.07
N ALA A 115 -7.18 3.42 1.62
CA ALA A 115 -8.19 4.01 0.77
C ALA A 115 -7.56 4.41 -0.57
N GLN A 116 -8.23 4.08 -1.68
CA GLN A 116 -7.74 4.34 -3.02
C GLN A 116 -8.69 5.30 -3.75
N TYR A 117 -8.12 6.16 -4.57
CA TYR A 117 -8.84 7.00 -5.50
C TYR A 117 -8.17 6.94 -6.87
N ALA A 118 -8.95 6.80 -7.93
CA ALA A 118 -8.49 6.81 -9.30
C ALA A 118 -9.24 7.86 -10.12
N PHE A 119 -8.51 8.58 -10.95
CA PHE A 119 -9.06 9.46 -11.98
C PHE A 119 -8.78 8.87 -13.35
N ARG A 120 -9.79 8.85 -14.22
CA ARG A 120 -9.68 8.27 -15.55
C ARG A 120 -10.14 9.23 -16.61
N LYS A 121 -9.36 9.30 -17.68
CA LYS A 121 -9.65 10.13 -18.84
C LYS A 121 -9.33 9.39 -20.14
N SER A 122 -10.25 9.46 -21.09
CA SER A 122 -9.96 8.99 -22.44
C SER A 122 -9.08 10.00 -23.17
N LEU A 123 -7.92 9.54 -23.64
CA LEU A 123 -6.94 10.33 -24.39
C LEU A 123 -6.39 9.49 -25.55
N PHE A 124 -6.29 10.09 -26.72
CA PHE A 124 -5.66 9.46 -27.92
C PHE A 124 -6.21 8.07 -28.28
N GLY A 125 -7.51 7.84 -28.06
CA GLY A 125 -8.13 6.54 -28.35
C GLY A 125 -7.90 5.46 -27.29
N GLY A 126 -7.23 5.80 -26.19
CA GLY A 126 -7.01 4.93 -25.04
C GLY A 126 -7.56 5.54 -23.75
N MET A 127 -7.47 4.77 -22.65
CA MET A 127 -7.84 5.22 -21.31
C MET A 127 -6.59 5.44 -20.48
N VAL A 128 -6.36 6.66 -20.01
CA VAL A 128 -5.30 7.00 -19.05
C VAL A 128 -5.91 7.07 -17.67
N SER A 129 -5.28 6.39 -16.71
CA SER A 129 -5.70 6.37 -15.32
C SER A 129 -4.55 6.81 -14.41
N ALA A 130 -4.85 7.69 -13.47
CA ALA A 130 -3.94 8.09 -12.39
C ALA A 130 -4.60 7.75 -11.06
N GLY A 131 -3.85 7.17 -10.13
CA GLY A 131 -4.37 6.74 -8.82
C GLY A 131 -3.53 7.28 -7.68
N LEU A 132 -4.20 7.48 -6.54
CA LEU A 132 -3.63 7.84 -5.26
C LEU A 132 -4.11 6.83 -4.22
N GLN A 133 -3.21 6.40 -3.35
CA GLN A 133 -3.53 5.57 -2.20
C GLN A 133 -3.01 6.23 -0.94
N LEU A 134 -3.86 6.24 0.08
CA LEU A 134 -3.51 6.60 1.45
C LEU A 134 -3.76 5.39 2.33
N GLY A 135 -2.83 5.10 3.23
CA GLY A 135 -2.94 3.93 4.09
C GLY A 135 -2.37 4.18 5.47
N LEU A 136 -2.88 3.41 6.43
CA LEU A 136 -2.37 3.30 7.78
C LEU A 136 -1.79 1.90 7.95
N VAL A 137 -0.60 1.82 8.49
CA VAL A 137 0.08 0.57 8.80
C VAL A 137 0.24 0.50 10.32
N MET A 138 -0.14 -0.64 10.88
CA MET A 138 0.01 -0.94 12.30
C MET A 138 0.77 -2.25 12.42
N GLU A 139 1.85 -2.23 13.19
CA GLU A 139 2.64 -3.40 13.51
C GLU A 139 2.50 -3.71 15.01
N LYS A 140 2.18 -4.95 15.31
CA LYS A 140 2.08 -5.44 16.68
C LYS A 140 3.01 -6.63 16.87
N PHE A 141 3.78 -6.57 17.91
CA PHE A 141 4.62 -7.67 18.38
C PHE A 141 3.99 -8.28 19.64
N ASP A 142 3.78 -9.59 19.62
CA ASP A 142 3.23 -10.35 20.75
C ASP A 142 4.30 -11.29 21.30
N GLY A 143 5.05 -10.82 22.29
CA GLY A 143 6.14 -11.56 22.92
C GLY A 143 5.68 -12.81 23.70
N THR A 144 4.37 -12.94 24.00
CA THR A 144 3.85 -14.10 24.72
C THR A 144 3.82 -15.37 23.86
N LYS A 145 3.95 -15.22 22.54
CA LYS A 145 3.99 -16.32 21.57
C LYS A 145 5.40 -16.86 21.31
N ILE A 146 6.40 -16.30 21.97
CA ILE A 146 7.77 -16.81 21.88
C ILE A 146 7.96 -17.81 23.01
N ASP A 147 8.05 -19.09 22.65
CA ASP A 147 8.46 -20.14 23.58
C ASP A 147 9.96 -20.08 23.75
N LEU A 148 10.39 -19.63 24.91
CA LEU A 148 11.79 -19.50 25.26
C LEU A 148 12.16 -20.78 26.01
N GLU A 149 12.75 -21.72 25.30
CA GLU A 149 13.17 -23.03 25.81
C GLU A 149 14.20 -22.93 26.94
N ASP A 150 14.85 -21.78 27.13
CA ASP A 150 15.78 -21.50 28.23
C ASP A 150 15.48 -20.18 28.93
N SER A 151 14.75 -20.26 30.04
CA SER A 151 14.37 -19.10 30.86
C SER A 151 15.54 -18.44 31.64
N SER A 152 16.75 -18.98 31.54
CA SER A 152 17.93 -18.51 32.28
C SER A 152 18.83 -17.54 31.49
N ASP A 153 18.50 -17.26 30.22
CA ASP A 153 19.29 -16.33 29.38
C ASP A 153 18.96 -14.87 29.75
N PRO A 154 19.97 -14.04 30.14
CA PRO A 154 19.76 -12.63 30.46
C PRO A 154 19.20 -11.79 29.31
N ALA A 155 19.31 -12.26 28.06
CA ALA A 155 18.67 -11.63 26.90
C ALA A 155 17.13 -11.68 26.98
N ILE A 156 16.60 -12.67 27.73
CA ILE A 156 15.16 -12.87 27.92
C ILE A 156 14.53 -11.79 28.80
N GLU A 157 15.21 -11.39 29.87
CA GLU A 157 14.76 -10.28 30.72
C GLU A 157 14.64 -8.97 29.90
N LEU A 158 15.62 -8.71 29.03
CA LEU A 158 15.60 -7.56 28.14
C LEU A 158 14.46 -7.64 27.14
N PHE A 159 14.19 -8.83 26.58
CA PHE A 159 13.10 -9.07 25.64
C PHE A 159 11.73 -8.93 26.30
N SER A 160 11.54 -9.45 27.49
CA SER A 160 10.28 -9.32 28.24
C SER A 160 10.00 -7.86 28.64
N ALA A 161 11.04 -7.11 29.00
CA ALA A 161 10.94 -5.67 29.28
C ALA A 161 10.58 -4.84 28.04
N LEU A 162 11.08 -5.22 26.87
CA LEU A 162 10.74 -4.60 25.59
C LEU A 162 9.35 -4.99 25.11
N ALA A 163 8.92 -6.23 25.32
CA ALA A 163 7.60 -6.72 24.94
C ALA A 163 6.47 -6.07 25.74
N THR A 164 6.71 -5.77 27.03
CA THR A 164 5.77 -5.02 27.89
C THR A 164 5.73 -3.53 27.53
N ARG A 165 6.72 -3.00 26.82
CA ARG A 165 6.81 -1.60 26.37
C ARG A 165 6.39 -1.39 24.91
N GLY A 166 6.04 -2.46 24.21
CA GLY A 166 5.67 -2.46 22.79
C GLY A 166 4.27 -1.93 22.55
N ASP A 167 4.07 -0.64 22.82
CA ASP A 167 2.94 0.10 22.29
C ASP A 167 3.16 0.24 20.77
N GLY A 168 2.14 -0.17 20.02
CA GLY A 168 2.20 -0.22 18.56
C GLY A 168 2.67 1.09 17.94
N VAL A 169 3.72 1.03 17.16
CA VAL A 169 4.21 2.16 16.37
C VAL A 169 3.32 2.25 15.13
N ALA A 170 2.46 3.28 15.10
CA ALA A 170 1.73 3.63 13.90
C ALA A 170 2.61 4.53 13.03
N HIS A 171 2.86 4.11 11.79
CA HIS A 171 3.52 4.92 10.77
C HIS A 171 2.47 5.39 9.76
N ILE A 172 2.44 6.69 9.52
CA ILE A 172 1.62 7.37 8.49
C ILE A 172 2.44 7.48 7.21
#